data_0aa06b29a7815218d6e81370f864c7a1
#
_entry.id   0aa06b29a7815218d6e81370f864c7a1
#
_cell.length_a   1.000
_cell.length_b   1.000
_cell.length_c   1.000
_cell.angle_alpha   90.00
_cell.angle_beta   90.00
_cell.angle_gamma   90.00
#
_symmetry.space_group_name_H-M   'P 1'
#
loop_
_entity.id
_entity.type
_entity.pdbx_description
1 polymer ?
#
loop_
_entity_poly.entity_id
_entity_poly.type
_entity_poly.pdbx_seq_one_letter_code
_entity_poly.pdbx_strand_id
1 'polypeptide(L)'
;MRVISRRTLREYFDSKAGHRDQKSLKNGLDAWFLPPFDELIESGKVVGLNFPTALNPALAKVIGTLMKVDYQRSVLLRIPEMDEHPERHYRPTVFICDEYQNFATVGGDNPSGDERFLSLSRQPKCIPVVATQSISSLKEALPNEGVKTLLQAFRTKVFLSTADPDTARYASELCGKVDRTRISYTVSESSNNANVGWLSGRTSSSKGSVSASKQYQKHKEPLFEENVFFDLKNAQSVIVAFDGISPLPPTYCYLKLDFLPVSMTWFDQERIRFNPRRLRK
;
A
#
# COMPACT_ATOMS: atom_id res chain seq x y z
N MET A 1 8.09 31.35 -6.58
CA MET A 1 8.15 32.59 -5.77
C MET A 1 6.78 33.23 -5.43
N ARG A 2 5.68 33.02 -6.16
CA ARG A 2 4.35 33.58 -5.82
C ARG A 2 3.69 32.98 -4.55
N VAL A 3 4.08 31.82 -4.10
CA VAL A 3 3.49 31.14 -2.93
C VAL A 3 3.94 31.81 -1.62
N ILE A 4 5.19 32.24 -1.54
CA ILE A 4 5.77 32.88 -0.34
C ILE A 4 5.34 34.35 -0.19
N SER A 5 4.79 34.96 -1.24
CA SER A 5 4.33 36.36 -1.21
C SER A 5 2.94 36.55 -0.61
N ARG A 6 2.19 35.50 -0.30
CA ARG A 6 0.87 35.62 0.35
C ARG A 6 1.04 36.08 1.80
N ARG A 7 0.24 37.05 2.22
CA ARG A 7 0.30 37.69 3.55
C ARG A 7 0.33 36.68 4.70
N THR A 8 -0.45 35.61 4.61
CA THR A 8 -0.48 34.50 5.57
C THR A 8 0.82 33.73 5.70
N LEU A 9 1.63 33.65 4.64
CA LEU A 9 2.91 32.95 4.68
C LEU A 9 4.05 33.83 5.14
N ARG A 10 3.95 35.14 4.86
CA ARG A 10 4.93 36.11 5.34
C ARG A 10 5.04 36.12 6.86
N GLU A 11 3.92 35.90 7.56
CA GLU A 11 3.90 35.82 9.02
C GLU A 11 4.65 34.61 9.59
N TYR A 12 4.72 33.51 8.83
CA TYR A 12 5.39 32.27 9.26
C TYR A 12 6.83 32.13 8.77
N PHE A 13 7.17 32.75 7.64
CA PHE A 13 8.49 32.56 6.98
C PHE A 13 9.32 33.85 6.94
N ASP A 14 8.82 34.99 7.41
CA ASP A 14 9.61 36.21 7.49
C ASP A 14 10.52 36.12 8.72
N SER A 15 11.83 36.14 8.50
CA SER A 15 12.83 36.12 9.56
C SER A 15 12.67 37.27 10.58
N LYS A 16 12.04 38.37 10.18
CA LYS A 16 11.67 39.49 11.05
C LYS A 16 10.47 39.17 11.96
N ALA A 17 9.61 38.23 11.56
CA ALA A 17 8.51 37.76 12.40
C ALA A 17 9.01 36.78 13.49
N GLY A 18 10.12 36.07 13.24
CA GLY A 18 10.73 35.17 14.19
C GLY A 18 11.41 35.85 15.40
N HIS A 19 11.62 37.16 15.33
CA HIS A 19 12.14 37.96 16.45
C HIS A 19 11.03 38.66 17.26
N ARG A 20 9.79 38.22 17.13
CA ARG A 20 8.76 38.69 18.06
C ARG A 20 9.09 38.17 19.46
N ASP A 21 9.47 39.09 20.32
CA ASP A 21 9.71 38.86 21.74
C ASP A 21 8.70 37.88 22.33
N GLN A 22 9.17 36.88 23.06
CA GLN A 22 8.36 35.94 23.86
C GLN A 22 7.30 36.60 24.74
N LYS A 23 7.35 37.93 24.91
CA LYS A 23 6.40 38.73 25.71
C LYS A 23 5.09 39.12 24.98
N SER A 24 4.98 38.97 23.68
CA SER A 24 3.77 39.40 22.94
C SER A 24 2.72 38.29 22.71
N LEU A 25 2.98 37.06 23.13
CA LEU A 25 2.05 35.95 23.02
C LEU A 25 1.11 35.83 24.21
N LYS A 26 0.40 36.93 24.52
CA LYS A 26 -0.61 36.97 25.60
C LYS A 26 -1.90 36.16 25.30
N ASN A 27 -2.04 35.56 24.13
CA ASN A 27 -3.27 34.86 23.70
C ASN A 27 -3.11 33.32 23.53
N GLY A 28 -2.20 32.67 24.25
CA GLY A 28 -2.21 31.22 24.43
C GLY A 28 -1.84 30.37 23.20
N LEU A 29 -1.48 30.97 22.09
CA LEU A 29 -0.89 30.30 20.93
C LEU A 29 0.61 30.59 20.91
N ASP A 30 1.34 29.87 21.74
CA ASP A 30 2.80 29.85 21.66
C ASP A 30 3.20 29.33 20.29
N ALA A 31 3.69 30.21 19.42
CA ALA A 31 4.33 29.80 18.18
C ALA A 31 5.66 29.16 18.54
N TRP A 32 5.67 27.86 18.69
CA TRP A 32 6.89 27.08 18.90
C TRP A 32 7.66 27.00 17.59
N PHE A 33 8.94 27.37 17.63
CA PHE A 33 9.84 27.02 16.56
C PHE A 33 9.99 25.50 16.53
N LEU A 34 9.78 24.90 15.37
CA LEU A 34 10.14 23.51 15.19
C LEU A 34 11.67 23.42 15.17
N PRO A 35 12.30 22.72 16.11
CA PRO A 35 13.75 22.48 16.06
C PRO A 35 14.14 21.75 14.77
N PRO A 36 15.40 21.81 14.34
CA PRO A 36 15.90 21.02 13.21
C PRO A 36 15.62 19.53 13.41
N PHE A 37 15.38 18.80 12.32
CA PHE A 37 15.01 17.37 12.40
C PHE A 37 16.12 16.49 12.97
N ASP A 38 17.39 16.82 12.80
CA ASP A 38 18.50 16.13 13.45
C ASP A 38 18.39 16.19 14.98
N GLU A 39 18.14 17.36 15.56
CA GLU A 39 17.94 17.53 17.00
C GLU A 39 16.68 16.77 17.49
N LEU A 40 15.59 16.81 16.73
CA LEU A 40 14.35 16.09 17.05
C LEU A 40 14.56 14.58 17.04
N ILE A 41 15.31 14.07 16.06
CA ILE A 41 15.65 12.66 15.94
C ILE A 41 16.51 12.21 17.13
N GLU A 42 17.55 12.95 17.47
CA GLU A 42 18.43 12.62 18.59
C GLU A 42 17.70 12.64 19.92
N SER A 43 16.87 13.65 20.15
CA SER A 43 16.07 13.76 21.37
C SER A 43 14.91 12.76 21.42
N GLY A 44 14.62 12.02 20.33
CA GLY A 44 13.57 11.02 20.24
C GLY A 44 12.17 11.59 20.35
N LYS A 45 11.94 12.76 19.81
CA LYS A 45 10.65 13.43 19.82
C LYS A 45 9.73 12.84 18.76
N VAL A 46 8.42 12.86 19.05
CA VAL A 46 7.37 12.57 18.09
C VAL A 46 6.87 13.89 17.55
N VAL A 47 6.91 14.04 16.23
CA VAL A 47 6.47 15.25 15.53
C VAL A 47 5.24 14.91 14.69
N GLY A 48 4.13 15.57 14.96
CA GLY A 48 2.91 15.50 14.13
C GLY A 48 2.76 16.75 13.30
N LEU A 49 2.77 16.61 11.97
CA LEU A 49 2.54 17.70 11.03
C LEU A 49 1.13 17.54 10.43
N ASN A 50 0.26 18.50 10.71
CA ASN A 50 -1.09 18.52 10.15
C ASN A 50 -1.22 19.67 9.14
N PHE A 51 -1.37 19.30 7.87
CA PHE A 51 -1.55 20.27 6.80
C PHE A 51 -3.02 20.27 6.34
N PRO A 52 -3.76 21.40 6.47
CA PRO A 52 -5.14 21.49 6.02
C PRO A 52 -5.20 21.53 4.48
N THR A 53 -5.05 20.38 3.84
CA THR A 53 -5.05 20.25 2.37
C THR A 53 -6.33 20.75 1.72
N ALA A 54 -7.47 20.63 2.42
CA ALA A 54 -8.76 21.11 1.93
C ALA A 54 -8.84 22.66 1.80
N LEU A 55 -8.13 23.39 2.67
CA LEU A 55 -8.17 24.86 2.66
C LEU A 55 -7.19 25.47 1.66
N ASN A 56 -6.00 24.89 1.55
CA ASN A 56 -4.97 25.41 0.65
C ASN A 56 -4.06 24.28 0.16
N PRO A 57 -4.51 23.46 -0.82
CA PRO A 57 -3.81 22.27 -1.26
C PRO A 57 -2.41 22.57 -1.81
N ALA A 58 -2.26 23.67 -2.55
CA ALA A 58 -0.96 24.05 -3.12
C ALA A 58 0.07 24.39 -2.03
N LEU A 59 -0.36 25.10 -1.00
CA LEU A 59 0.49 25.44 0.13
C LEU A 59 0.85 24.22 0.96
N ALA A 60 -0.12 23.40 1.29
CA ALA A 60 0.07 22.15 2.03
C ALA A 60 1.08 21.24 1.31
N LYS A 61 0.94 21.11 -0.02
CA LYS A 61 1.88 20.33 -0.84
C LYS A 61 3.31 20.88 -0.77
N VAL A 62 3.49 22.19 -0.94
CA VAL A 62 4.82 22.82 -0.92
C VAL A 62 5.48 22.66 0.45
N ILE A 63 4.77 23.03 1.52
CA ILE A 63 5.35 22.97 2.87
C ILE A 63 5.59 21.51 3.28
N GLY A 64 4.61 20.62 3.08
CA GLY A 64 4.76 19.21 3.43
C GLY A 64 5.90 18.54 2.67
N THR A 65 6.08 18.87 1.39
CA THR A 65 7.21 18.37 0.60
C THR A 65 8.55 18.91 1.12
N LEU A 66 8.65 20.19 1.43
CA LEU A 66 9.88 20.78 2.01
C LEU A 66 10.24 20.14 3.34
N MET A 67 9.26 19.99 4.24
CA MET A 67 9.46 19.34 5.54
C MET A 67 9.88 17.88 5.38
N LYS A 68 9.26 17.15 4.45
CA LYS A 68 9.63 15.78 4.12
C LYS A 68 11.10 15.70 3.65
N VAL A 69 11.48 16.54 2.69
CA VAL A 69 12.85 16.53 2.13
C VAL A 69 13.88 16.91 3.19
N ASP A 70 13.58 17.85 4.06
CA ASP A 70 14.48 18.23 5.16
C ASP A 70 14.65 17.09 6.18
N TYR A 71 13.55 16.43 6.55
CA TYR A 71 13.60 15.21 7.36
C TYR A 71 14.46 14.11 6.71
N GLN A 72 14.20 13.83 5.41
CA GLN A 72 14.95 12.82 4.67
C GLN A 72 16.44 13.14 4.64
N ARG A 73 16.79 14.40 4.43
CA ARG A 73 18.18 14.88 4.49
C ARG A 73 18.80 14.62 5.86
N SER A 74 18.13 15.00 6.95
CA SER A 74 18.60 14.81 8.32
C SER A 74 18.82 13.32 8.64
N VAL A 75 17.94 12.45 8.15
CA VAL A 75 18.11 10.99 8.28
C VAL A 75 19.33 10.50 7.51
N LEU A 76 19.52 10.94 6.25
CA LEU A 76 20.65 10.49 5.44
C LEU A 76 22.01 10.99 5.96
N LEU A 77 22.05 12.15 6.58
CA LEU A 77 23.29 12.69 7.21
C LEU A 77 23.78 11.83 8.38
N ARG A 78 22.95 10.95 8.94
CA ARG A 78 23.38 9.99 9.96
C ARG A 78 24.27 8.88 9.40
N ILE A 79 24.26 8.61 8.08
CA ILE A 79 25.05 7.53 7.48
C ILE A 79 26.54 7.73 7.75
N PRO A 80 27.20 8.85 7.35
CA PRO A 80 28.59 9.05 7.63
C PRO A 80 28.91 9.09 9.14
N GLU A 81 28.00 9.66 9.95
CA GLU A 81 28.18 9.68 11.40
C GLU A 81 28.16 8.27 12.01
N MET A 82 27.29 7.38 11.51
CA MET A 82 27.23 5.99 11.95
C MET A 82 28.47 5.18 11.52
N ASP A 83 29.08 5.53 10.40
CA ASP A 83 30.31 4.91 9.92
C ASP A 83 31.53 5.38 10.73
N GLU A 84 31.56 6.66 11.16
CA GLU A 84 32.62 7.22 12.00
C GLU A 84 32.51 6.77 13.46
N HIS A 85 31.29 6.58 13.96
CA HIS A 85 31.00 6.24 15.35
C HIS A 85 30.11 4.99 15.46
N PRO A 86 30.57 3.81 15.04
CA PRO A 86 29.79 2.57 15.05
C PRO A 86 29.43 2.10 16.47
N GLU A 87 30.15 2.51 17.49
CA GLU A 87 29.91 2.20 18.90
C GLU A 87 28.71 2.96 19.49
N ARG A 88 28.29 4.07 18.85
CA ARG A 88 27.17 4.89 19.33
C ARG A 88 25.85 4.21 19.05
N HIS A 89 24.95 4.26 20.02
CA HIS A 89 23.60 3.78 19.83
C HIS A 89 22.74 4.80 19.05
N TYR A 90 22.37 4.45 17.81
CA TYR A 90 21.49 5.25 16.99
C TYR A 90 20.06 4.72 17.07
N ARG A 91 19.15 5.58 17.53
CA ARG A 91 17.73 5.26 17.66
C ARG A 91 17.09 5.05 16.27
N PRO A 92 16.27 4.00 16.08
CA PRO A 92 15.44 3.88 14.86
C PRO A 92 14.48 5.06 14.77
N THR A 93 14.26 5.55 13.55
CA THR A 93 13.26 6.59 13.25
C THR A 93 12.15 6.00 12.41
N VAL A 94 10.93 6.51 12.58
CA VAL A 94 9.78 6.11 11.77
C VAL A 94 9.25 7.33 11.04
N PHE A 95 9.13 7.23 9.73
CA PHE A 95 8.51 8.23 8.88
C PHE A 95 7.13 7.74 8.48
N ILE A 96 6.08 8.40 8.95
CA ILE A 96 4.69 8.05 8.59
C ILE A 96 4.13 9.17 7.74
N CYS A 97 3.63 8.84 6.56
CA CYS A 97 3.00 9.79 5.66
C CYS A 97 1.70 9.23 5.10
N ASP A 98 0.59 9.83 5.53
CA ASP A 98 -0.72 9.58 4.94
C ASP A 98 -0.92 10.45 3.69
N GLU A 99 -1.79 10.02 2.78
CA GLU A 99 -2.03 10.71 1.50
C GLU A 99 -0.72 11.01 0.74
N TYR A 100 0.18 10.02 0.72
CA TYR A 100 1.55 10.18 0.23
C TYR A 100 1.64 10.69 -1.20
N GLN A 101 0.65 10.42 -2.07
CA GLN A 101 0.58 10.96 -3.43
C GLN A 101 0.64 12.49 -3.49
N ASN A 102 0.25 13.18 -2.40
CA ASN A 102 0.31 14.63 -2.34
C ASN A 102 1.73 15.17 -2.10
N PHE A 103 2.61 14.36 -1.51
CA PHE A 103 3.95 14.76 -1.07
C PHE A 103 5.08 14.01 -1.77
N ALA A 104 4.76 12.99 -2.55
CA ALA A 104 5.73 12.19 -3.26
C ALA A 104 6.56 13.03 -4.25
N THR A 105 7.87 12.82 -4.24
CA THR A 105 8.82 13.45 -5.17
C THR A 105 9.59 12.34 -5.87
N VAL A 106 9.39 12.25 -7.19
CA VAL A 106 10.05 11.26 -8.03
C VAL A 106 10.70 11.97 -9.21
N GLY A 107 11.86 11.55 -9.60
CA GLY A 107 12.54 12.05 -10.77
C GLY A 107 13.97 11.58 -10.81
N GLY A 108 14.34 10.81 -11.84
CA GLY A 108 15.62 10.12 -11.96
C GLY A 108 16.87 10.99 -11.83
N ASP A 109 16.76 12.29 -12.11
CA ASP A 109 17.85 13.25 -11.97
C ASP A 109 17.72 14.14 -10.72
N ASN A 110 16.68 13.93 -9.90
CA ASN A 110 16.48 14.73 -8.70
C ASN A 110 17.20 14.09 -7.50
N PRO A 111 18.27 14.69 -6.98
CA PRO A 111 19.01 14.16 -5.83
C PRO A 111 18.15 14.09 -4.55
N SER A 112 17.02 14.77 -4.53
CA SER A 112 16.04 14.78 -3.43
C SER A 112 14.84 13.87 -3.72
N GLY A 113 14.94 12.97 -4.69
CA GLY A 113 13.88 12.01 -5.02
C GLY A 113 13.68 10.98 -3.92
N ASP A 114 12.43 10.60 -3.70
CA ASP A 114 12.07 9.61 -2.68
C ASP A 114 12.70 8.25 -2.94
N GLU A 115 12.97 7.90 -4.20
CA GLU A 115 13.61 6.62 -4.56
C GLU A 115 15.00 6.50 -3.94
N ARG A 116 15.77 7.59 -3.96
CA ARG A 116 17.10 7.60 -3.35
C ARG A 116 17.01 7.46 -1.84
N PHE A 117 16.11 8.22 -1.21
CA PHE A 117 15.90 8.11 0.23
C PHE A 117 15.48 6.70 0.62
N LEU A 118 14.47 6.14 -0.05
CA LEU A 118 13.93 4.82 0.27
C LEU A 118 14.96 3.70 0.08
N SER A 119 15.81 3.80 -0.94
CA SER A 119 16.87 2.82 -1.18
C SER A 119 17.94 2.83 -0.08
N LEU A 120 18.20 3.97 0.54
CA LEU A 120 19.21 4.16 1.57
C LEU A 120 18.65 4.15 2.99
N SER A 121 17.34 4.29 3.19
CA SER A 121 16.69 4.52 4.50
C SER A 121 16.96 3.43 5.53
N ARG A 122 17.27 2.22 5.10
CA ARG A 122 17.61 1.10 5.99
C ARG A 122 18.93 1.33 6.74
N GLN A 123 19.93 1.90 6.09
CA GLN A 123 21.25 2.12 6.67
C GLN A 123 21.19 3.06 7.89
N PRO A 124 20.56 4.25 7.82
CA PRO A 124 20.37 5.13 8.96
C PRO A 124 19.23 4.70 9.89
N LYS A 125 18.76 3.46 9.82
CA LYS A 125 17.71 2.88 10.65
C LYS A 125 16.38 3.67 10.57
N CYS A 126 15.99 4.10 9.37
CA CYS A 126 14.70 4.74 9.14
C CYS A 126 13.70 3.74 8.55
N ILE A 127 12.50 3.72 9.12
CA ILE A 127 11.39 2.87 8.71
C ILE A 127 10.33 3.76 8.06
N PRO A 128 10.25 3.82 6.72
CA PRO A 128 9.22 4.56 6.03
C PRO A 128 7.91 3.76 6.00
N VAL A 129 6.82 4.41 6.40
CA VAL A 129 5.44 3.91 6.33
C VAL A 129 4.62 4.93 5.57
N VAL A 130 4.12 4.58 4.40
CA VAL A 130 3.33 5.48 3.58
C VAL A 130 1.98 4.87 3.25
N ALA A 131 0.95 5.71 3.24
CA ALA A 131 -0.39 5.32 2.82
C ALA A 131 -0.83 6.16 1.61
N THR A 132 -1.55 5.52 0.70
CA THR A 132 -2.14 6.16 -0.47
C THR A 132 -3.51 5.55 -0.75
N GLN A 133 -4.40 6.32 -1.35
CA GLN A 133 -5.75 5.83 -1.65
C GLN A 133 -5.76 4.75 -2.73
N SER A 134 -4.91 4.92 -3.76
CA SER A 134 -4.84 3.99 -4.88
C SER A 134 -3.53 4.12 -5.65
N ILE A 135 -3.23 3.13 -6.48
CA ILE A 135 -2.13 3.21 -7.43
C ILE A 135 -2.44 4.24 -8.53
N SER A 136 -3.69 4.37 -8.94
CA SER A 136 -4.10 5.39 -9.91
C SER A 136 -3.82 6.80 -9.39
N SER A 137 -4.06 7.09 -8.12
CA SER A 137 -3.71 8.37 -7.49
C SER A 137 -2.20 8.65 -7.51
N LEU A 138 -1.38 7.61 -7.34
CA LEU A 138 0.07 7.74 -7.48
C LEU A 138 0.48 8.01 -8.93
N LYS A 139 -0.14 7.33 -9.90
CA LYS A 139 0.13 7.53 -11.34
C LYS A 139 -0.28 8.92 -11.84
N GLU A 140 -1.31 9.51 -11.24
CA GLU A 140 -1.72 10.88 -11.53
C GLU A 140 -0.68 11.90 -11.04
N ALA A 141 -0.09 11.64 -9.87
CA ALA A 141 0.88 12.55 -9.24
C ALA A 141 2.31 12.38 -9.78
N LEU A 142 2.66 11.20 -10.29
CA LEU A 142 4.03 10.80 -10.62
C LEU A 142 4.12 10.15 -12.01
N PRO A 143 5.26 10.25 -12.71
CA PRO A 143 5.50 9.49 -13.93
C PRO A 143 5.40 7.97 -13.69
N ASN A 144 4.89 7.21 -14.65
CA ASN A 144 4.68 5.77 -14.52
C ASN A 144 5.93 4.98 -14.07
N GLU A 145 7.10 5.32 -14.59
CA GLU A 145 8.35 4.67 -14.18
C GLU A 145 8.71 4.99 -12.73
N GLY A 146 8.45 6.21 -12.28
CA GLY A 146 8.63 6.61 -10.89
C GLY A 146 7.71 5.84 -9.94
N VAL A 147 6.46 5.60 -10.31
CA VAL A 147 5.52 4.79 -9.52
C VAL A 147 6.04 3.35 -9.38
N LYS A 148 6.52 2.74 -10.45
CA LYS A 148 7.09 1.39 -10.40
C LYS A 148 8.28 1.31 -9.44
N THR A 149 9.22 2.24 -9.56
CA THR A 149 10.41 2.32 -8.71
C THR A 149 10.02 2.51 -7.25
N LEU A 150 9.07 3.42 -6.99
CA LEU A 150 8.54 3.66 -5.67
C LEU A 150 7.91 2.40 -5.06
N LEU A 151 7.04 1.72 -5.80
CA LEU A 151 6.39 0.49 -5.34
C LEU A 151 7.37 -0.65 -5.08
N GLN A 152 8.48 -0.73 -5.82
CA GLN A 152 9.54 -1.71 -5.60
C GLN A 152 10.32 -1.46 -4.30
N ALA A 153 10.47 -0.19 -3.88
CA ALA A 153 11.19 0.16 -2.66
C ALA A 153 10.48 -0.36 -1.40
N PHE A 154 9.15 -0.45 -1.41
CA PHE A 154 8.38 -0.99 -0.30
C PHE A 154 8.20 -2.49 -0.44
N ARG A 155 8.90 -3.28 0.37
CA ARG A 155 8.81 -4.75 0.35
C ARG A 155 7.57 -5.28 1.06
N THR A 156 7.14 -4.63 2.12
CA THR A 156 5.89 -4.96 2.82
C THR A 156 4.77 -4.07 2.31
N LYS A 157 3.66 -4.67 1.91
CA LYS A 157 2.47 -3.97 1.41
C LYS A 157 1.22 -4.50 2.08
N VAL A 158 0.34 -3.58 2.46
CA VAL A 158 -0.96 -3.87 3.06
C VAL A 158 -2.03 -3.32 2.13
N PHE A 159 -2.85 -4.22 1.58
CA PHE A 159 -3.97 -3.86 0.72
C PHE A 159 -5.26 -3.91 1.53
N LEU A 160 -5.92 -2.77 1.61
CA LEU A 160 -7.26 -2.62 2.14
C LEU A 160 -8.29 -2.70 1.00
N SER A 161 -9.57 -2.54 1.32
CA SER A 161 -10.61 -2.42 0.30
C SER A 161 -10.29 -1.27 -0.67
N THR A 162 -10.44 -1.52 -1.94
CA THR A 162 -10.22 -0.53 -2.99
C THR A 162 -11.34 -0.59 -4.02
N ALA A 163 -11.67 0.57 -4.62
CA ALA A 163 -12.53 0.65 -5.80
C ALA A 163 -11.69 0.81 -7.09
N ASP A 164 -10.36 0.88 -6.97
CA ASP A 164 -9.46 1.11 -8.10
C ASP A 164 -9.02 -0.21 -8.75
N PRO A 165 -9.36 -0.44 -10.03
CA PRO A 165 -8.97 -1.66 -10.75
C PRO A 165 -7.46 -1.85 -10.89
N ASP A 166 -6.70 -0.77 -11.02
CA ASP A 166 -5.23 -0.84 -11.14
C ASP A 166 -4.61 -1.33 -9.83
N THR A 167 -5.13 -0.89 -8.70
CA THR A 167 -4.70 -1.37 -7.38
C THR A 167 -5.06 -2.83 -7.17
N ALA A 168 -6.30 -3.23 -7.52
CA ALA A 168 -6.75 -4.62 -7.38
C ALA A 168 -5.93 -5.58 -8.24
N ARG A 169 -5.66 -5.21 -9.50
CA ARG A 169 -4.82 -5.98 -10.42
C ARG A 169 -3.40 -6.12 -9.90
N TYR A 170 -2.78 -5.02 -9.51
CA TYR A 170 -1.42 -5.04 -8.96
C TYR A 170 -1.32 -5.91 -7.71
N ALA A 171 -2.30 -5.83 -6.82
CA ALA A 171 -2.34 -6.63 -5.60
C ALA A 171 -2.49 -8.12 -5.90
N SER A 172 -3.36 -8.49 -6.83
CA SER A 172 -3.56 -9.86 -7.29
C SER A 172 -2.29 -10.44 -7.93
N GLU A 173 -1.64 -9.69 -8.83
CA GLU A 173 -0.39 -10.09 -9.47
C GLU A 173 0.75 -10.28 -8.45
N LEU A 174 0.85 -9.38 -7.48
CA LEU A 174 1.87 -9.44 -6.43
C LEU A 174 1.70 -10.65 -5.50
N CYS A 175 0.46 -11.07 -5.25
CA CYS A 175 0.16 -12.26 -4.46
C CYS A 175 0.53 -13.57 -5.17
N GLY A 176 0.76 -13.52 -6.48
CA GLY A 176 1.17 -14.66 -7.27
C GLY A 176 0.04 -15.63 -7.63
N LYS A 177 0.42 -16.78 -8.18
CA LYS A 177 -0.52 -17.77 -8.70
C LYS A 177 -0.29 -19.13 -8.02
N VAL A 178 -1.37 -19.89 -7.88
CA VAL A 178 -1.37 -21.26 -7.35
C VAL A 178 -1.90 -22.24 -8.38
N ASP A 179 -1.42 -23.47 -8.34
CA ASP A 179 -1.95 -24.55 -9.16
C ASP A 179 -3.29 -25.02 -8.59
N ARG A 180 -4.36 -24.88 -9.38
CA ARG A 180 -5.68 -25.43 -9.07
C ARG A 180 -6.02 -26.52 -10.05
N THR A 181 -6.53 -27.64 -9.54
CA THR A 181 -7.00 -28.74 -10.37
C THR A 181 -8.47 -28.49 -10.73
N ARG A 182 -8.75 -28.23 -11.99
CA ARG A 182 -10.12 -28.22 -12.51
C ARG A 182 -10.48 -29.60 -13.02
N ILE A 183 -11.67 -30.04 -12.66
CA ILE A 183 -12.23 -31.30 -13.12
C ILE A 183 -13.29 -30.94 -14.17
N SER A 184 -13.04 -31.31 -15.42
CA SER A 184 -14.05 -31.23 -16.48
C SER A 184 -14.66 -32.59 -16.73
N TYR A 185 -16.00 -32.60 -16.82
CA TYR A 185 -16.75 -33.78 -17.19
C TYR A 185 -17.22 -33.60 -18.62
N THR A 186 -16.82 -34.49 -19.51
CA THR A 186 -17.35 -34.53 -20.86
C THR A 186 -18.26 -35.76 -20.99
N VAL A 187 -19.52 -35.53 -21.20
CA VAL A 187 -20.47 -36.59 -21.50
C VAL A 187 -20.75 -36.53 -23.01
N SER A 188 -20.37 -37.55 -23.73
CA SER A 188 -20.65 -37.69 -25.14
C SER A 188 -21.68 -38.83 -25.34
N GLU A 189 -22.84 -38.46 -25.83
CA GLU A 189 -23.86 -39.37 -26.29
C GLU A 189 -23.70 -39.58 -27.80
N SER A 190 -23.38 -40.78 -28.23
CA SER A 190 -23.46 -41.11 -29.64
C SER A 190 -24.76 -41.80 -29.91
N SER A 191 -25.72 -41.09 -30.47
CA SER A 191 -26.92 -41.68 -31.07
C SER A 191 -26.59 -42.05 -32.50
N ASN A 192 -26.38 -43.31 -32.78
CA ASN A 192 -26.44 -43.81 -34.15
C ASN A 192 -27.91 -43.79 -34.59
N ASN A 193 -28.20 -42.94 -35.54
CA ASN A 193 -29.51 -42.98 -36.23
C ASN A 193 -29.77 -44.40 -36.74
N ALA A 194 -30.79 -45.00 -36.23
CA ALA A 194 -31.25 -46.29 -36.77
C ALA A 194 -31.69 -46.07 -38.21
N ASN A 195 -30.88 -46.50 -39.16
CA ASN A 195 -31.34 -46.62 -40.55
C ASN A 195 -32.35 -47.74 -40.60
N VAL A 196 -33.64 -47.35 -40.68
CA VAL A 196 -34.72 -48.28 -40.95
C VAL A 196 -34.58 -48.69 -42.41
N GLY A 197 -34.03 -49.86 -42.63
CA GLY A 197 -34.03 -50.48 -43.95
C GLY A 197 -35.42 -50.85 -44.30
N TRP A 198 -36.05 -50.03 -45.13
CA TRP A 198 -37.49 -50.16 -45.57
C TRP A 198 -37.78 -51.46 -46.29
N LEU A 199 -36.78 -52.24 -46.68
CA LEU A 199 -36.99 -53.49 -47.45
C LEU A 199 -36.84 -54.77 -46.62
N SER A 200 -36.36 -54.73 -45.35
CA SER A 200 -36.08 -55.98 -44.63
C SER A 200 -36.80 -56.17 -43.30
N GLY A 201 -37.58 -55.23 -42.85
CA GLY A 201 -38.41 -55.34 -41.62
C GLY A 201 -37.63 -55.66 -40.32
N ARG A 202 -36.33 -55.61 -40.34
CA ARG A 202 -35.48 -55.89 -39.15
C ARG A 202 -35.04 -54.59 -38.51
N THR A 203 -35.57 -54.30 -37.35
CA THR A 203 -35.07 -53.25 -36.46
C THR A 203 -33.76 -53.72 -35.84
N SER A 204 -32.63 -53.18 -36.29
CA SER A 204 -31.37 -53.31 -35.58
C SER A 204 -31.37 -52.32 -34.44
N SER A 205 -31.50 -52.76 -33.19
CA SER A 205 -31.33 -51.95 -32.02
C SER A 205 -29.89 -51.59 -31.88
N SER A 206 -29.51 -50.37 -32.30
CA SER A 206 -28.17 -49.86 -31.96
C SER A 206 -28.15 -49.47 -30.48
N LYS A 207 -27.30 -50.14 -29.71
CA LYS A 207 -27.04 -49.74 -28.33
C LYS A 207 -26.29 -48.40 -28.37
N GLY A 208 -27.00 -47.35 -27.99
CA GLY A 208 -26.34 -46.04 -27.71
C GLY A 208 -25.31 -46.22 -26.61
N SER A 209 -24.09 -45.83 -26.85
CA SER A 209 -23.07 -45.81 -25.82
C SER A 209 -22.96 -44.41 -25.26
N VAL A 210 -23.15 -44.28 -23.95
CA VAL A 210 -22.87 -43.04 -23.21
C VAL A 210 -21.46 -43.22 -22.65
N SER A 211 -20.52 -42.41 -23.12
CA SER A 211 -19.19 -42.35 -22.53
C SER A 211 -19.05 -41.10 -21.73
N ALA A 212 -18.70 -41.25 -20.45
CA ALA A 212 -18.35 -40.14 -19.54
C ALA A 212 -16.84 -40.15 -19.33
N SER A 213 -16.17 -39.08 -19.73
CA SER A 213 -14.76 -38.92 -19.44
C SER A 213 -14.56 -37.82 -18.40
N LYS A 214 -13.68 -38.07 -17.45
CA LYS A 214 -13.29 -37.14 -16.41
C LYS A 214 -11.88 -36.69 -16.68
N GLN A 215 -11.66 -35.43 -16.97
CA GLN A 215 -10.35 -34.88 -17.25
C GLN A 215 -9.90 -33.96 -16.10
N TYR A 216 -8.70 -34.19 -15.62
CA TYR A 216 -8.05 -33.37 -14.62
C TYR A 216 -7.05 -32.45 -15.31
N GLN A 217 -7.28 -31.14 -15.22
CA GLN A 217 -6.36 -30.13 -15.74
C GLN A 217 -5.86 -29.25 -14.60
N LYS A 218 -4.53 -29.08 -14.53
CA LYS A 218 -3.92 -28.11 -13.63
C LYS A 218 -3.89 -26.76 -14.33
N HIS A 219 -4.52 -25.78 -13.72
CA HIS A 219 -4.49 -24.39 -14.16
C HIS A 219 -3.82 -23.52 -13.10
N LYS A 220 -2.99 -22.56 -13.54
CA LYS A 220 -2.46 -21.52 -12.68
C LYS A 220 -3.48 -20.42 -12.53
N GLU A 221 -4.04 -20.30 -11.34
CA GLU A 221 -5.01 -19.25 -10.98
C GLU A 221 -4.39 -18.29 -9.98
N PRO A 222 -4.78 -16.99 -9.96
CA PRO A 222 -4.35 -16.06 -8.93
C PRO A 222 -4.62 -16.62 -7.53
N LEU A 223 -3.69 -16.42 -6.58
CA LEU A 223 -3.91 -16.79 -5.18
C LEU A 223 -5.11 -16.03 -4.61
N PHE A 224 -5.18 -14.73 -4.89
CA PHE A 224 -6.31 -13.86 -4.63
C PHE A 224 -6.73 -13.21 -5.96
N GLU A 225 -7.99 -13.41 -6.35
CA GLU A 225 -8.57 -12.76 -7.52
C GLU A 225 -8.75 -11.26 -7.27
N GLU A 226 -8.81 -10.46 -8.33
CA GLU A 226 -9.00 -9.00 -8.24
C GLU A 226 -10.27 -8.64 -7.43
N ASN A 227 -11.35 -9.43 -7.59
CA ASN A 227 -12.62 -9.22 -6.89
C ASN A 227 -12.47 -9.27 -5.36
N VAL A 228 -11.51 -10.03 -4.84
CA VAL A 228 -11.27 -10.11 -3.40
C VAL A 228 -10.97 -8.73 -2.81
N PHE A 229 -10.22 -7.89 -3.54
CA PHE A 229 -9.83 -6.56 -3.06
C PHE A 229 -10.97 -5.54 -3.11
N PHE A 230 -11.96 -5.74 -3.97
CA PHE A 230 -13.20 -4.93 -3.97
C PHE A 230 -14.13 -5.33 -2.81
N ASP A 231 -14.13 -6.61 -2.45
CA ASP A 231 -15.05 -7.18 -1.46
C ASP A 231 -14.52 -7.13 -0.02
N LEU A 232 -13.27 -6.64 0.19
CA LEU A 232 -12.71 -6.46 1.54
C LEU A 232 -13.59 -5.53 2.36
N LYS A 233 -13.94 -5.98 3.58
CA LYS A 233 -14.66 -5.15 4.53
C LYS A 233 -13.73 -4.30 5.37
N ASN A 234 -14.28 -3.37 6.14
CA ASN A 234 -13.52 -2.55 7.07
C ASN A 234 -12.63 -3.40 7.97
N ALA A 235 -11.38 -3.01 8.11
CA ALA A 235 -10.33 -3.70 8.85
C ALA A 235 -9.88 -5.05 8.28
N GLN A 236 -10.42 -5.50 7.15
CA GLN A 236 -9.89 -6.64 6.41
C GLN A 236 -8.79 -6.18 5.45
N SER A 237 -7.77 -7.01 5.30
CA SER A 237 -6.62 -6.69 4.45
C SER A 237 -5.97 -7.95 3.89
N VAL A 238 -5.25 -7.77 2.78
CA VAL A 238 -4.29 -8.74 2.28
C VAL A 238 -2.90 -8.14 2.47
N ILE A 239 -2.03 -8.87 3.16
CA ILE A 239 -0.67 -8.43 3.45
C ILE A 239 0.32 -9.27 2.65
N VAL A 240 1.19 -8.61 1.92
CA VAL A 240 2.40 -9.16 1.35
C VAL A 240 3.55 -8.65 2.18
N ALA A 241 4.10 -9.48 3.05
CA ALA A 241 5.11 -9.09 4.02
C ALA A 241 6.50 -9.60 3.64
N PHE A 242 7.51 -8.96 4.20
CA PHE A 242 8.91 -9.34 4.12
C PHE A 242 9.50 -9.32 5.54
N ASP A 243 10.11 -10.43 5.96
CA ASP A 243 10.63 -10.58 7.32
C ASP A 243 12.05 -10.02 7.52
N GLY A 244 12.62 -9.41 6.48
CA GLY A 244 14.00 -8.91 6.44
C GLY A 244 14.98 -9.87 5.72
N ILE A 245 14.59 -11.13 5.54
CA ILE A 245 15.39 -12.17 4.87
C ILE A 245 14.65 -12.67 3.63
N SER A 246 13.40 -13.05 3.78
CA SER A 246 12.59 -13.68 2.73
C SER A 246 11.18 -13.06 2.63
N PRO A 247 10.55 -13.14 1.45
CA PRO A 247 9.14 -12.80 1.32
C PRO A 247 8.28 -13.84 2.03
N LEU A 248 7.32 -13.38 2.83
CA LEU A 248 6.33 -14.23 3.47
C LEU A 248 5.16 -14.51 2.52
N PRO A 249 4.48 -15.65 2.65
CA PRO A 249 3.30 -15.93 1.83
C PRO A 249 2.23 -14.85 2.03
N PRO A 250 1.60 -14.38 0.94
CA PRO A 250 0.51 -13.43 1.04
C PRO A 250 -0.59 -13.94 1.96
N THR A 251 -1.00 -13.11 2.91
CA THR A 251 -1.89 -13.53 3.99
C THR A 251 -3.09 -12.60 4.07
N TYR A 252 -4.27 -13.18 4.13
CA TYR A 252 -5.49 -12.45 4.45
C TYR A 252 -5.56 -12.22 5.95
N CYS A 253 -5.73 -10.96 6.37
CA CYS A 253 -5.65 -10.56 7.76
C CYS A 253 -6.87 -9.72 8.16
N TYR A 254 -7.07 -9.65 9.46
CA TYR A 254 -7.98 -8.73 10.10
C TYR A 254 -7.17 -7.77 10.98
N LEU A 255 -7.20 -6.49 10.64
CA LEU A 255 -6.48 -5.45 11.38
C LEU A 255 -7.32 -5.04 12.60
N LYS A 256 -6.82 -5.33 13.79
CA LYS A 256 -7.44 -4.87 15.03
C LYS A 256 -7.07 -3.41 15.26
N LEU A 257 -8.07 -2.56 15.45
CA LEU A 257 -7.86 -1.18 15.84
C LEU A 257 -7.56 -1.13 17.34
N ASP A 258 -6.35 -0.74 17.70
CA ASP A 258 -5.88 -0.82 19.08
C ASP A 258 -6.59 0.18 20.02
N PHE A 259 -7.02 1.32 19.47
CA PHE A 259 -7.74 2.35 20.22
C PHE A 259 -9.23 2.05 20.44
N LEU A 260 -9.79 1.01 19.79
CA LEU A 260 -11.18 0.64 19.99
C LEU A 260 -11.34 -0.19 21.28
N PRO A 261 -12.33 0.12 22.14
CA PRO A 261 -12.61 -0.68 23.32
C PRO A 261 -12.85 -2.14 22.93
N VAL A 262 -12.31 -3.07 23.72
CA VAL A 262 -12.47 -4.52 23.51
C VAL A 262 -13.95 -4.94 23.51
N SER A 263 -14.83 -4.12 24.11
CA SER A 263 -16.28 -4.33 24.19
C SER A 263 -17.07 -4.02 22.92
N MET A 264 -16.44 -3.65 21.82
CA MET A 264 -17.15 -3.40 20.56
C MET A 264 -17.59 -4.71 19.91
N THR A 265 -18.80 -5.11 20.19
CA THR A 265 -19.43 -6.35 19.73
C THR A 265 -19.50 -6.51 18.20
N TRP A 266 -19.59 -5.40 17.44
CA TRP A 266 -19.59 -5.45 15.97
C TRP A 266 -18.25 -5.91 15.39
N PHE A 267 -17.14 -5.50 16.00
CA PHE A 267 -15.80 -5.87 15.59
C PHE A 267 -15.56 -7.38 15.82
N ASP A 268 -16.01 -7.90 16.95
CA ASP A 268 -15.91 -9.32 17.25
C ASP A 268 -16.85 -10.15 16.38
N GLN A 269 -18.05 -9.66 16.07
CA GLN A 269 -18.97 -10.31 15.15
C GLN A 269 -18.42 -10.40 13.72
N GLU A 270 -17.80 -9.35 13.21
CA GLU A 270 -17.16 -9.38 11.89
C GLU A 270 -15.93 -10.32 11.89
N ARG A 271 -15.15 -10.36 12.95
CA ARG A 271 -14.03 -11.29 13.11
C ARG A 271 -14.50 -12.75 13.12
N ILE A 272 -15.62 -13.06 13.78
CA ILE A 272 -16.20 -14.41 13.84
C ILE A 272 -16.75 -14.82 12.46
N ARG A 273 -17.39 -13.89 11.73
CA ARG A 273 -17.84 -14.12 10.35
C ARG A 273 -16.70 -14.34 9.37
N PHE A 274 -15.55 -13.77 9.68
CA PHE A 274 -14.35 -13.89 8.88
C PHE A 274 -13.68 -15.25 9.07
N ASN A 275 -13.91 -16.16 8.13
CA ASN A 275 -13.22 -17.43 8.09
C ASN A 275 -12.29 -17.46 6.86
N PRO A 276 -10.97 -17.26 7.03
CA PRO A 276 -10.01 -17.27 5.92
C PRO A 276 -9.98 -18.58 5.15
N ARG A 277 -10.51 -19.68 5.73
CA ARG A 277 -10.61 -20.98 5.05
C ARG A 277 -11.71 -21.03 4.00
N ARG A 278 -12.70 -20.12 4.02
CA ARG A 278 -13.75 -20.04 3.00
C ARG A 278 -13.26 -19.43 1.69
N LEU A 279 -12.20 -18.66 1.72
CA LEU A 279 -11.60 -18.04 0.53
C LEU A 279 -10.62 -18.97 -0.21
N ARG A 280 -10.29 -20.11 0.39
CA ARG A 280 -9.40 -21.13 -0.20
C ARG A 280 -10.16 -22.29 -0.86
N LYS A 281 -11.49 -22.19 -0.99
CA LYS A 281 -12.30 -23.24 -1.67
C LYS A 281 -12.58 -22.94 -3.12
#